data_ec53b308c3678c64b22ad51c7ef6d82f
#
_entry.id   ec53b308c3678c64b22ad51c7ef6d82f
#
_cell.length_a   1.000
_cell.length_b   1.000
_cell.length_c   1.000
_cell.angle_alpha   90.00
_cell.angle_beta   90.00
_cell.angle_gamma   90.00
#
_symmetry.space_group_name_H-M   'P 1'
#
loop_
_entity.id
_entity.type
_entity.pdbx_description
1 polymer ?
#
loop_
_entity_poly.entity_id
_entity_poly.type
_entity_poly.pdbx_seq_one_letter_code
_entity_poly.pdbx_strand_id
1 'polypeptide(L)'
;MTRRLRRKNIIGGRVAEARKAFNPPLTQDALSGRLARLGIQLDRAAIAKIENNSRHVLDYELKAFSDALGVGVNWLLGDEKK
;
A
#
# COMPACT_ATOMS: atom_id res chain seq x y z
N MET A 1 10.06 -21.52 11.10
CA MET A 1 9.39 -20.54 11.91
C MET A 1 8.10 -20.10 11.27
N THR A 2 7.18 -19.77 12.10
CA THR A 2 5.86 -19.43 11.62
C THR A 2 5.54 -17.95 11.75
N ARG A 3 6.51 -17.16 12.21
CA ARG A 3 6.21 -15.79 12.52
C ARG A 3 5.70 -14.99 11.35
N ARG A 4 6.25 -15.21 10.15
CA ARG A 4 5.81 -14.44 8.99
C ARG A 4 4.39 -14.80 8.57
N LEU A 5 3.87 -15.92 9.04
CA LEU A 5 2.50 -16.29 8.71
C LEU A 5 1.48 -15.36 9.34
N ARG A 6 1.90 -14.54 10.29
CA ARG A 6 1.01 -13.57 10.90
C ARG A 6 0.81 -12.34 10.05
N ARG A 7 1.67 -12.14 9.08
CA ARG A 7 1.54 -11.01 8.17
C ARG A 7 0.48 -11.36 7.14
N LYS A 8 -0.41 -10.42 6.92
CA LYS A 8 -1.50 -10.64 5.97
C LYS A 8 -1.21 -10.04 4.62
N ASN A 9 -0.14 -9.29 4.50
CA ASN A 9 0.34 -8.82 3.22
C ASN A 9 1.84 -8.57 3.36
N ILE A 10 2.52 -8.43 2.22
CA ILE A 10 3.95 -8.18 2.20
C ILE A 10 4.28 -6.79 1.65
N ILE A 11 3.27 -6.00 1.31
CA ILE A 11 3.52 -4.72 0.64
C ILE A 11 3.43 -3.53 1.58
N GLY A 12 2.97 -3.73 2.82
CA GLY A 12 2.63 -2.61 3.69
C GLY A 12 3.77 -1.63 3.92
N GLY A 13 4.97 -2.15 4.14
CA GLY A 13 6.13 -1.28 4.35
C GLY A 13 6.44 -0.44 3.13
N ARG A 14 6.32 -1.03 1.94
CA ARG A 14 6.58 -0.29 0.70
C ARG A 14 5.49 0.72 0.40
N VAL A 15 4.24 0.40 0.75
CA VAL A 15 3.15 1.37 0.61
C VAL A 15 3.47 2.61 1.46
N ALA A 16 3.84 2.40 2.72
CA ALA A 16 4.17 3.52 3.60
C ALA A 16 5.39 4.27 3.09
N GLU A 17 6.40 3.56 2.63
CA GLU A 17 7.61 4.18 2.11
C GLU A 17 7.31 5.07 0.91
N ALA A 18 6.54 4.55 -0.05
CA ALA A 18 6.19 5.30 -1.25
C ALA A 18 5.35 6.53 -0.90
N ARG A 19 4.41 6.35 0.03
CA ARG A 19 3.54 7.46 0.45
C ARG A 19 4.37 8.59 1.05
N LYS A 20 5.32 8.23 1.91
CA LYS A 20 6.14 9.21 2.60
C LYS A 20 7.20 9.83 1.71
N ALA A 21 7.47 9.23 0.57
CA ALA A 21 8.47 9.78 -0.36
C ALA A 21 7.94 10.97 -1.15
N PHE A 22 6.64 11.23 -1.14
CA PHE A 22 6.10 12.44 -1.75
C PHE A 22 6.60 13.67 -1.00
N ASN A 23 6.66 14.79 -1.68
CA ASN A 23 7.13 16.03 -1.08
C ASN A 23 6.09 17.14 -1.31
N PRO A 24 5.29 17.51 -0.30
CA PRO A 24 5.32 16.96 1.07
C PRO A 24 4.77 15.53 1.12
N PRO A 25 5.06 14.81 2.19
CA PRO A 25 4.57 13.43 2.29
C PRO A 25 3.06 13.34 2.15
N LEU A 26 2.62 12.30 1.46
CA LEU A 26 1.21 12.07 1.25
C LEU A 26 0.62 11.47 2.53
N THR A 27 -0.47 12.04 3.02
CA THR A 27 -1.10 11.47 4.21
C THR A 27 -1.89 10.23 3.84
N GLN A 28 -2.24 9.43 4.84
CA GLN A 28 -3.11 8.27 4.60
C GLN A 28 -4.46 8.70 4.06
N ASP A 29 -5.00 9.82 4.56
CA ASP A 29 -6.27 10.34 4.03
C ASP A 29 -6.15 10.74 2.57
N ALA A 30 -5.05 11.38 2.20
CA ALA A 30 -4.85 11.78 0.81
C ALA A 30 -4.69 10.55 -0.08
N LEU A 31 -4.02 9.51 0.39
CA LEU A 31 -3.92 8.28 -0.36
C LEU A 31 -5.29 7.64 -0.53
N SER A 32 -6.11 7.66 0.53
CA SER A 32 -7.49 7.18 0.43
C SER A 32 -8.23 7.88 -0.70
N GLY A 33 -8.06 9.21 -0.81
CA GLY A 33 -8.70 9.98 -1.86
C GLY A 33 -8.22 9.58 -3.26
N ARG A 34 -6.92 9.32 -3.41
CA ARG A 34 -6.40 8.86 -4.71
C ARG A 34 -6.97 7.51 -5.10
N LEU A 35 -7.06 6.61 -4.12
CA LEU A 35 -7.62 5.29 -4.37
C LEU A 35 -9.10 5.39 -4.75
N ALA A 36 -9.83 6.29 -4.09
CA ALA A 36 -11.24 6.47 -4.40
C ALA A 36 -11.45 6.89 -5.86
N ARG A 37 -10.56 7.71 -6.39
CA ARG A 37 -10.64 8.12 -7.80
C ARG A 37 -10.42 6.95 -8.74
N LEU A 38 -9.77 5.90 -8.26
CA LEU A 38 -9.55 4.69 -9.04
C LEU A 38 -10.62 3.65 -8.78
N GLY A 39 -11.66 4.00 -8.01
CA GLY A 39 -12.75 3.10 -7.74
C GLY A 39 -12.52 2.17 -6.55
N ILE A 40 -11.50 2.45 -5.75
CA ILE A 40 -11.13 1.59 -4.62
C ILE A 40 -11.49 2.32 -3.32
N GLN A 41 -12.33 1.69 -2.52
CA GLN A 41 -12.81 2.28 -1.26
C GLN A 41 -12.01 1.71 -0.09
N LEU A 42 -10.94 2.41 0.25
CA LEU A 42 -10.14 2.08 1.43
C LEU A 42 -9.98 3.35 2.24
N ASP A 43 -10.54 3.35 3.44
CA ASP A 43 -10.42 4.51 4.30
C ASP A 43 -9.07 4.52 5.00
N ARG A 44 -8.81 5.57 5.77
CA ARG A 44 -7.54 5.73 6.46
C ARG A 44 -7.24 4.55 7.37
N ALA A 45 -8.25 4.05 8.07
CA ALA A 45 -8.05 2.93 8.99
C ALA A 45 -7.62 1.68 8.24
N ALA A 46 -8.24 1.42 7.08
CA ALA A 46 -7.87 0.27 6.26
C ALA A 46 -6.44 0.41 5.75
N ILE A 47 -6.08 1.61 5.31
CA ILE A 47 -4.71 1.86 4.83
C ILE A 47 -3.70 1.64 5.96
N ALA A 48 -4.01 2.13 7.16
CA ALA A 48 -3.10 1.94 8.29
C ALA A 48 -2.90 0.45 8.58
N LYS A 49 -3.97 -0.34 8.50
CA LYS A 49 -3.84 -1.79 8.73
C LYS A 49 -3.03 -2.46 7.64
N ILE A 50 -3.15 -1.99 6.40
CA ILE A 50 -2.33 -2.52 5.31
C ILE A 50 -0.86 -2.18 5.56
N GLU A 51 -0.58 -0.95 5.97
CA GLU A 51 0.80 -0.52 6.18
C GLU A 51 1.47 -1.28 7.32
N ASN A 52 0.71 -1.73 8.30
CA ASN A 52 1.29 -2.52 9.38
C ASN A 52 1.12 -4.03 9.17
N ASN A 53 0.73 -4.44 7.97
CA ASN A 53 0.65 -5.86 7.55
C ASN A 53 -0.46 -6.64 8.25
N SER A 54 -1.47 -5.97 8.78
CA SER A 54 -2.52 -6.66 9.53
C SER A 54 -3.81 -6.82 8.74
N ARG A 55 -3.82 -6.48 7.46
CA ARG A 55 -4.98 -6.62 6.59
C ARG A 55 -4.53 -7.22 5.27
N HIS A 56 -5.30 -8.15 4.73
CA HIS A 56 -5.05 -8.70 3.40
C HIS A 56 -5.24 -7.61 2.34
N VAL A 57 -4.55 -7.77 1.23
CA VAL A 57 -4.66 -6.87 0.08
C VAL A 57 -5.08 -7.70 -1.11
N LEU A 58 -6.17 -7.29 -1.75
CA LEU A 58 -6.67 -7.97 -2.94
C LEU A 58 -5.87 -7.52 -4.15
N ASP A 59 -5.86 -8.35 -5.20
CA ASP A 59 -5.02 -8.06 -6.36
C ASP A 59 -5.36 -6.72 -7.01
N TYR A 60 -6.64 -6.38 -7.11
CA TYR A 60 -7.00 -5.09 -7.71
C TYR A 60 -6.66 -3.93 -6.78
N GLU A 61 -6.60 -4.17 -5.47
CA GLU A 61 -6.13 -3.15 -4.54
C GLU A 61 -4.64 -2.91 -4.73
N LEU A 62 -3.88 -3.99 -4.93
CA LEU A 62 -2.44 -3.87 -5.20
C LEU A 62 -2.19 -3.03 -6.45
N LYS A 63 -2.95 -3.29 -7.51
CA LYS A 63 -2.83 -2.51 -8.73
C LYS A 63 -3.15 -1.05 -8.50
N ALA A 64 -4.19 -0.79 -7.70
CA ALA A 64 -4.58 0.58 -7.40
C ALA A 64 -3.52 1.31 -6.59
N PHE A 65 -2.88 0.63 -5.63
CA PHE A 65 -1.77 1.24 -4.90
C PHE A 65 -0.62 1.60 -5.85
N SER A 66 -0.31 0.71 -6.77
CA SER A 66 0.72 0.97 -7.77
C SER A 66 0.40 2.25 -8.54
N ASP A 67 -0.83 2.37 -9.01
CA ASP A 67 -1.24 3.52 -9.80
C ASP A 67 -1.28 4.79 -8.95
N ALA A 68 -1.83 4.69 -7.75
CA ALA A 68 -1.99 5.87 -6.89
C ALA A 68 -0.65 6.42 -6.40
N LEU A 69 0.32 5.54 -6.20
CA LEU A 69 1.61 5.93 -5.66
C LEU A 69 2.67 6.13 -6.73
N GLY A 70 2.37 5.75 -7.98
CA GLY A 70 3.32 5.91 -9.06
C GLY A 70 4.52 4.99 -8.96
N VAL A 71 4.33 3.79 -8.41
CA VAL A 71 5.39 2.80 -8.28
C VAL A 71 4.95 1.50 -8.93
N GLY A 72 5.91 0.67 -9.29
CA GLY A 72 5.58 -0.59 -9.94
C GLY A 72 5.04 -1.62 -8.96
N VAL A 73 4.18 -2.49 -9.47
CA VAL A 73 3.66 -3.60 -8.67
C VAL A 73 4.83 -4.47 -8.17
N ASN A 74 5.82 -4.73 -9.03
CA ASN A 74 6.96 -5.54 -8.61
C ASN A 74 7.72 -4.90 -7.48
N TRP A 75 7.86 -3.58 -7.52
CA TRP A 75 8.53 -2.88 -6.43
C TRP A 75 7.75 -3.03 -5.13
N LEU A 76 6.43 -2.90 -5.20
CA LEU A 76 5.60 -3.07 -4.01
C LEU A 76 5.75 -4.47 -3.43
N LEU A 77 5.89 -5.47 -4.29
CA LEU A 77 6.05 -6.85 -3.88
C LEU A 77 7.47 -7.16 -3.38
N GLY A 78 8.38 -6.21 -3.55
CA GLY A 78 9.74 -6.40 -3.07
C GLY A 78 10.67 -7.11 -4.03
N ASP A 79 10.22 -7.37 -5.25
CA ASP A 79 11.01 -8.12 -6.22
C ASP A 79 11.93 -7.25 -7.06
N GLU A 80 11.63 -5.97 -7.17
CA GLU A 80 12.35 -5.07 -8.03
C GLU A 80 13.34 -4.26 -7.22
N LYS A 81 14.55 -4.19 -7.68
CA LYS A 81 15.57 -3.39 -7.03
C LYS A 81 15.62 -2.02 -7.64
N LYS A 82 15.92 -1.07 -6.79
CA LYS A 82 16.04 0.31 -7.25
C LYS A 82 17.29 0.54 -8.04
#